data_41f0a3aea41763db695344ed31fb46d5
#
_entry.id   41f0a3aea41763db695344ed31fb46d5
#
_cell.length_a   1.000
_cell.length_b   1.000
_cell.length_c   1.000
_cell.angle_alpha   90.00
_cell.angle_beta   90.00
_cell.angle_gamma   90.00
#
_symmetry.space_group_name_H-M   'P 1'
#
loop_
_entity.id
_entity.type
_entity.pdbx_description
1 polymer ?
#
loop_
_entity_poly.entity_id
_entity_poly.type
_entity_poly.pdbx_seq_one_letter_code
_entity_poly.pdbx_strand_id
1 'polypeptide(L)'
;MTSPTQNLTLAPSASVDLHMHTNYSDGRWPAQQLIDYLASEHFDLVAITDHDRVDKVAEIRSLAAEKGLPVLSGVEISTQWNGRMAHLLCYGFDPEQNDLRPITEEVQRLQSENTREVNAELRRQGLEFPRQEEVLAANNGQLRFPFDNIRLLVAHGYAADGREGLQRIEQAGFHSIMADMGETVAAAHHSGALCLIAHPGRRERGFTYYDPALLDSLRAEVPIDGLEVYHPYHSQETIETYLEYVQKHDLLLSTGSDSHSVSGRMPRKHRAEVSRKLLERLGIRFTLDTNRSS
;
A
#
# COMPACT_ATOMS: atom_id res chain seq x y z
N MET A 1 24.29 7.12 1.28
CA MET A 1 23.69 8.15 2.17
C MET A 1 22.98 7.43 3.29
N THR A 2 23.12 7.89 4.55
CA THR A 2 22.42 7.27 5.68
C THR A 2 20.91 7.48 5.51
N SER A 3 20.12 6.43 5.76
CA SER A 3 18.64 6.51 5.69
C SER A 3 18.14 7.65 6.58
N PRO A 4 17.21 8.51 6.14
CA PRO A 4 16.61 9.56 6.99
C PRO A 4 15.96 9.03 8.27
N THR A 5 15.61 7.74 8.28
CA THR A 5 15.07 7.04 9.46
C THR A 5 16.15 6.39 10.32
N GLN A 6 17.42 6.33 9.87
CA GLN A 6 18.54 5.88 10.68
C GLN A 6 18.76 6.85 11.85
N ASN A 7 18.66 6.34 13.06
CA ASN A 7 18.74 7.09 14.32
C ASN A 7 17.53 7.99 14.66
N LEU A 8 16.40 7.86 13.94
CA LEU A 8 15.17 8.54 14.35
C LEU A 8 14.77 8.08 15.74
N THR A 9 14.42 9.04 16.61
CA THR A 9 13.88 8.77 17.94
C THR A 9 12.50 9.41 18.03
N LEU A 10 11.49 8.61 18.33
CA LEU A 10 10.11 9.05 18.45
C LEU A 10 9.66 9.05 19.92
N ALA A 11 8.77 9.97 20.26
CA ALA A 11 7.97 9.84 21.47
C ALA A 11 6.93 8.72 21.27
N PRO A 12 6.49 8.00 22.32
CA PRO A 12 5.39 7.04 22.22
C PRO A 12 4.11 7.63 21.63
N SER A 13 3.87 8.92 21.88
CA SER A 13 2.73 9.68 21.39
C SER A 13 2.92 10.27 19.98
N ALA A 14 4.08 10.09 19.36
CA ALA A 14 4.36 10.62 18.01
C ALA A 14 3.32 10.14 17.00
N SER A 15 3.00 11.00 16.04
CA SER A 15 1.96 10.76 15.02
C SER A 15 2.54 10.02 13.83
N VAL A 16 2.04 8.83 13.54
CA VAL A 16 2.48 8.02 12.40
C VAL A 16 1.29 7.59 11.53
N ASP A 17 1.55 7.42 10.23
CA ASP A 17 0.67 6.71 9.29
C ASP A 17 1.56 5.88 8.37
N LEU A 18 1.37 4.57 8.36
CA LEU A 18 2.28 3.65 7.71
C LEU A 18 1.71 3.03 6.41
N HIS A 19 0.54 3.53 5.93
CA HIS A 19 -0.09 2.99 4.73
C HIS A 19 -0.88 4.08 4.00
N MET A 20 -0.34 4.56 2.89
CA MET A 20 -0.94 5.62 2.04
C MET A 20 -0.49 5.48 0.59
N HIS A 21 -1.32 6.03 -0.32
CA HIS A 21 -1.10 5.95 -1.77
C HIS A 21 -1.09 7.31 -2.43
N THR A 22 -0.27 7.45 -3.47
CA THR A 22 -0.19 8.60 -4.35
C THR A 22 -0.67 8.25 -5.76
N ASN A 23 -0.61 9.23 -6.65
CA ASN A 23 -0.88 9.04 -8.09
C ASN A 23 0.23 8.30 -8.84
N TYR A 24 1.26 7.82 -8.15
CA TYR A 24 2.21 6.86 -8.72
C TYR A 24 1.60 5.47 -8.86
N SER A 25 0.58 5.15 -8.05
CA SER A 25 -0.25 3.96 -8.19
C SER A 25 -1.72 4.33 -8.46
N ASP A 26 -2.62 3.95 -7.61
CA ASP A 26 -4.07 4.13 -7.74
C ASP A 26 -4.64 5.29 -6.90
N GLY A 27 -3.81 5.90 -6.07
CA GLY A 27 -4.17 7.09 -5.34
C GLY A 27 -4.41 8.31 -6.24
N ARG A 28 -5.03 9.34 -5.68
CA ARG A 28 -5.31 10.63 -6.37
C ARG A 28 -4.49 11.78 -5.82
N TRP A 29 -3.71 11.54 -4.78
CA TRP A 29 -2.79 12.52 -4.25
C TRP A 29 -1.57 12.64 -5.18
N PRO A 30 -1.27 13.80 -5.78
CA PRO A 30 0.09 14.04 -6.26
C PRO A 30 1.06 13.90 -5.09
N ALA A 31 2.18 13.18 -5.29
CA ALA A 31 3.12 12.87 -4.21
C ALA A 31 3.56 14.12 -3.43
N GLN A 32 3.89 15.20 -4.13
CA GLN A 32 4.25 16.48 -3.50
C GLN A 32 3.13 17.04 -2.61
N GLN A 33 1.86 16.97 -3.06
CA GLN A 33 0.74 17.51 -2.28
C GLN A 33 0.47 16.67 -1.03
N LEU A 34 0.62 15.33 -1.12
CA LEU A 34 0.50 14.47 0.06
C LEU A 34 1.61 14.79 1.07
N ILE A 35 2.85 14.93 0.62
CA ILE A 35 4.00 15.28 1.46
C ILE A 35 3.79 16.66 2.13
N ASP A 36 3.37 17.67 1.37
CA ASP A 36 3.08 19.00 1.89
C ASP A 36 1.98 18.97 2.96
N TYR A 37 0.91 18.19 2.72
CA TYR A 37 -0.16 17.98 3.67
C TYR A 37 0.35 17.30 4.96
N LEU A 38 1.07 16.18 4.84
CA LEU A 38 1.59 15.43 5.98
C LEU A 38 2.55 16.27 6.85
N ALA A 39 3.41 17.08 6.21
CA ALA A 39 4.32 17.99 6.90
C ALA A 39 3.53 19.12 7.61
N SER A 40 2.52 19.71 6.96
CA SER A 40 1.69 20.77 7.55
C SER A 40 0.84 20.27 8.72
N GLU A 41 0.44 19.01 8.68
CA GLU A 41 -0.29 18.33 9.76
C GLU A 41 0.63 17.78 10.87
N HIS A 42 1.94 17.99 10.77
CA HIS A 42 2.91 17.57 11.78
C HIS A 42 2.89 16.05 12.06
N PHE A 43 2.97 15.24 11.00
CA PHE A 43 3.29 13.82 11.16
C PHE A 43 4.76 13.67 11.51
N ASP A 44 5.07 12.79 12.46
CA ASP A 44 6.44 12.56 12.92
C ASP A 44 7.17 11.47 12.10
N LEU A 45 6.42 10.52 11.54
CA LEU A 45 6.90 9.48 10.64
C LEU A 45 5.76 8.96 9.78
N VAL A 46 6.02 8.75 8.49
CA VAL A 46 5.05 8.15 7.58
C VAL A 46 5.67 7.08 6.68
N ALA A 47 4.84 6.22 6.08
CA ALA A 47 5.20 5.42 4.93
C ALA A 47 4.18 5.66 3.80
N ILE A 48 4.67 5.99 2.61
CA ILE A 48 3.89 6.04 1.38
C ILE A 48 4.18 4.75 0.63
N THR A 49 3.16 3.93 0.47
CA THR A 49 3.26 2.51 0.11
C THR A 49 2.54 2.22 -1.21
N ASP A 50 2.77 3.06 -2.21
CA ASP A 50 2.17 2.93 -3.54
C ASP A 50 2.24 1.49 -4.07
N HIS A 51 1.14 1.01 -4.65
CA HIS A 51 1.04 -0.36 -5.16
C HIS A 51 2.12 -0.67 -6.20
N ASP A 52 2.91 -1.70 -5.92
CA ASP A 52 3.94 -2.24 -6.81
C ASP A 52 4.98 -1.19 -7.30
N ARG A 53 5.22 -0.10 -6.54
CA ARG A 53 6.03 1.05 -6.97
C ARG A 53 7.31 1.23 -6.16
N VAL A 54 8.12 0.17 -6.03
CA VAL A 54 9.47 0.26 -5.43
C VAL A 54 10.33 1.32 -6.13
N ASP A 55 10.16 1.51 -7.44
CA ASP A 55 10.88 2.50 -8.26
C ASP A 55 10.61 3.96 -7.84
N LYS A 56 9.55 4.24 -7.07
CA LYS A 56 9.17 5.58 -6.63
C LYS A 56 9.58 5.92 -5.20
N VAL A 57 10.01 4.94 -4.43
CA VAL A 57 10.31 5.14 -2.99
C VAL A 57 11.46 6.13 -2.78
N ALA A 58 12.53 6.07 -3.58
CA ALA A 58 13.65 7.02 -3.46
C ALA A 58 13.22 8.46 -3.78
N GLU A 59 12.42 8.66 -4.82
CA GLU A 59 11.87 9.97 -5.21
C GLU A 59 10.98 10.54 -4.09
N ILE A 60 10.05 9.75 -3.56
CA ILE A 60 9.16 10.15 -2.46
C ILE A 60 9.98 10.57 -1.23
N ARG A 61 10.99 9.79 -0.85
CA ARG A 61 11.85 10.10 0.29
C ARG A 61 12.66 11.39 0.09
N SER A 62 13.11 11.64 -1.13
CA SER A 62 13.82 12.88 -1.47
C SER A 62 12.91 14.11 -1.32
N LEU A 63 11.70 14.06 -1.87
CA LEU A 63 10.70 15.12 -1.75
C LEU A 63 10.33 15.40 -0.28
N ALA A 64 10.17 14.35 0.52
CA ALA A 64 9.84 14.48 1.93
C ALA A 64 11.00 15.06 2.77
N ALA A 65 12.24 14.71 2.43
CA ALA A 65 13.41 15.24 3.09
C ALA A 65 13.53 16.76 2.96
N GLU A 66 13.10 17.34 1.83
CA GLU A 66 13.05 18.81 1.62
C GLU A 66 12.09 19.51 2.60
N LYS A 67 11.11 18.78 3.12
CA LYS A 67 10.13 19.25 4.12
C LYS A 67 10.48 18.85 5.55
N GLY A 68 11.59 18.15 5.75
CA GLY A 68 11.98 17.60 7.05
C GLY A 68 11.04 16.48 7.57
N LEU A 69 10.23 15.88 6.69
CA LEU A 69 9.31 14.79 7.04
C LEU A 69 10.03 13.44 6.92
N PRO A 70 10.19 12.68 8.02
CA PRO A 70 10.75 11.33 7.94
C PRO A 70 9.80 10.39 7.20
N VAL A 71 10.30 9.71 6.15
CA VAL A 71 9.57 8.70 5.40
C VAL A 71 10.30 7.38 5.46
N LEU A 72 9.63 6.36 5.98
CA LEU A 72 10.05 4.98 5.96
C LEU A 72 9.97 4.43 4.53
N SER A 73 10.99 3.66 4.09
CA SER A 73 10.85 2.90 2.85
C SER A 73 9.71 1.91 2.99
N GLY A 74 8.75 1.98 2.10
CA GLY A 74 7.56 1.13 2.13
C GLY A 74 6.97 0.95 0.73
N VAL A 75 6.34 -0.19 0.51
CA VAL A 75 5.58 -0.52 -0.70
C VAL A 75 4.46 -1.48 -0.33
N GLU A 76 3.31 -1.35 -0.96
CA GLU A 76 2.26 -2.37 -0.92
C GLU A 76 2.34 -3.20 -2.20
N ILE A 77 2.60 -4.49 -2.07
CA ILE A 77 2.75 -5.40 -3.21
C ILE A 77 1.50 -6.24 -3.38
N SER A 78 0.98 -6.25 -4.61
CA SER A 78 -0.15 -7.09 -5.01
C SER A 78 0.30 -8.54 -5.11
N THR A 79 -0.12 -9.38 -4.17
CA THR A 79 0.29 -10.79 -4.10
C THR A 79 -0.89 -11.75 -4.04
N GLN A 80 -0.60 -13.01 -4.32
CA GLN A 80 -1.52 -14.13 -4.09
C GLN A 80 -0.81 -15.29 -3.39
N TRP A 81 -1.59 -16.02 -2.59
CA TRP A 81 -1.22 -17.28 -1.97
C TRP A 81 -2.33 -18.30 -2.20
N ASN A 82 -2.03 -19.41 -2.87
CA ASN A 82 -2.99 -20.47 -3.20
C ASN A 82 -4.28 -19.92 -3.87
N GLY A 83 -4.13 -18.98 -4.82
CA GLY A 83 -5.25 -18.33 -5.52
C GLY A 83 -6.04 -17.29 -4.68
N ARG A 84 -5.60 -17.02 -3.47
CA ARG A 84 -6.19 -15.99 -2.58
C ARG A 84 -5.38 -14.72 -2.65
N MET A 85 -6.05 -13.62 -2.95
CA MET A 85 -5.41 -12.29 -2.94
C MET A 85 -5.05 -11.89 -1.51
N ALA A 86 -3.83 -11.40 -1.33
CA ALA A 86 -3.41 -10.60 -0.20
C ALA A 86 -2.43 -9.54 -0.67
N HIS A 87 -2.53 -8.35 -0.12
CA HIS A 87 -1.51 -7.34 -0.30
C HIS A 87 -0.47 -7.44 0.83
N LEU A 88 0.79 -7.22 0.49
CA LEU A 88 1.89 -7.20 1.45
C LEU A 88 2.44 -5.79 1.61
N LEU A 89 2.44 -5.29 2.83
CA LEU A 89 3.21 -4.11 3.20
C LEU A 89 4.64 -4.53 3.51
N CYS A 90 5.58 -4.11 2.67
CA CYS A 90 7.00 -4.37 2.86
C CYS A 90 7.71 -3.08 3.29
N TYR A 91 8.41 -3.11 4.43
CA TYR A 91 9.06 -1.94 5.02
C TYR A 91 10.55 -2.13 5.24
N GLY A 92 11.34 -1.07 5.08
CA GLY A 92 12.72 -1.01 5.54
C GLY A 92 13.78 -1.43 4.53
N PHE A 93 13.42 -1.80 3.30
CA PHE A 93 14.36 -2.11 2.24
C PHE A 93 15.15 -0.88 1.75
N ASP A 94 16.32 -1.11 1.13
CA ASP A 94 17.04 -0.06 0.42
C ASP A 94 16.30 0.27 -0.89
N PRO A 95 15.85 1.51 -1.13
CA PRO A 95 15.10 1.86 -2.33
C PRO A 95 15.88 1.65 -3.65
N GLU A 96 17.21 1.70 -3.61
CA GLU A 96 18.06 1.57 -4.80
C GLU A 96 18.53 0.13 -5.04
N GLN A 97 18.73 -0.64 -3.96
CA GLN A 97 19.28 -1.99 -4.01
C GLN A 97 18.38 -2.95 -3.22
N ASN A 98 17.46 -3.61 -3.92
CA ASN A 98 16.55 -4.59 -3.31
C ASN A 98 16.05 -5.59 -4.35
N ASP A 99 15.66 -6.78 -3.89
CA ASP A 99 15.16 -7.86 -4.73
C ASP A 99 13.64 -7.76 -4.99
N LEU A 100 12.96 -6.77 -4.40
CA LEU A 100 11.54 -6.50 -4.68
C LEU A 100 11.34 -5.79 -6.02
N ARG A 101 12.34 -5.02 -6.48
CA ARG A 101 12.27 -4.24 -7.71
C ARG A 101 11.91 -5.10 -8.95
N PRO A 102 12.61 -6.21 -9.27
CA PRO A 102 12.24 -7.01 -10.44
C PRO A 102 10.85 -7.61 -10.34
N ILE A 103 10.38 -7.98 -9.13
CA ILE A 103 9.03 -8.51 -8.91
C ILE A 103 7.99 -7.43 -9.22
N THR A 104 8.16 -6.24 -8.66
CA THR A 104 7.20 -5.15 -8.84
C THR A 104 7.22 -4.59 -10.27
N GLU A 105 8.36 -4.54 -10.93
CA GLU A 105 8.48 -4.16 -12.35
C GLU A 105 7.75 -5.14 -13.26
N GLU A 106 7.82 -6.44 -12.99
CA GLU A 106 7.09 -7.46 -13.76
C GLU A 106 5.58 -7.35 -13.54
N VAL A 107 5.12 -7.17 -12.30
CA VAL A 107 3.69 -6.91 -12.01
C VAL A 107 3.21 -5.67 -12.77
N GLN A 108 3.94 -4.55 -12.70
CA GLN A 108 3.59 -3.31 -13.43
C GLN A 108 3.54 -3.51 -14.95
N ARG A 109 4.51 -4.24 -15.51
CA ARG A 109 4.56 -4.56 -16.93
C ARG A 109 3.31 -5.31 -17.38
N LEU A 110 2.97 -6.39 -16.68
CA LEU A 110 1.82 -7.23 -16.98
C LEU A 110 0.49 -6.48 -16.76
N GLN A 111 0.36 -5.70 -15.69
CA GLN A 111 -0.82 -4.85 -15.46
C GLN A 111 -1.01 -3.85 -16.60
N SER A 112 0.07 -3.20 -17.03
CA SER A 112 0.04 -2.24 -18.12
C SER A 112 -0.31 -2.89 -19.46
N GLU A 113 0.16 -4.11 -19.72
CA GLU A 113 -0.20 -4.89 -20.92
C GLU A 113 -1.69 -5.25 -20.90
N ASN A 114 -2.19 -5.87 -19.82
CA ASN A 114 -3.60 -6.21 -19.70
C ASN A 114 -4.50 -4.97 -19.75
N THR A 115 -4.09 -3.84 -19.18
CA THR A 115 -4.83 -2.58 -19.25
C THR A 115 -4.98 -2.10 -20.71
N ARG A 116 -3.94 -2.22 -21.53
CA ARG A 116 -3.99 -1.87 -22.97
C ARG A 116 -4.85 -2.85 -23.78
N GLU A 117 -4.77 -4.14 -23.48
CA GLU A 117 -5.60 -5.17 -24.11
C GLU A 117 -7.09 -4.93 -23.84
N VAL A 118 -7.45 -4.67 -22.59
CA VAL A 118 -8.80 -4.31 -22.17
C VAL A 118 -9.28 -3.04 -22.89
N ASN A 119 -8.45 -1.99 -22.96
CA ASN A 119 -8.81 -0.78 -23.70
C ASN A 119 -9.05 -1.06 -25.20
N ALA A 120 -8.19 -1.88 -25.81
CA ALA A 120 -8.36 -2.28 -27.21
C ALA A 120 -9.68 -3.05 -27.43
N GLU A 121 -10.05 -3.93 -26.49
CA GLU A 121 -11.33 -4.64 -26.53
C GLU A 121 -12.52 -3.70 -26.38
N LEU A 122 -12.49 -2.77 -25.43
CA LEU A 122 -13.53 -1.75 -25.26
C LEU A 122 -13.73 -0.93 -26.55
N ARG A 123 -12.63 -0.57 -27.23
CA ARG A 123 -12.69 0.13 -28.52
C ARG A 123 -13.27 -0.75 -29.65
N ARG A 124 -12.95 -2.06 -29.66
CA ARG A 124 -13.57 -3.02 -30.61
C ARG A 124 -15.08 -3.15 -30.40
N GLN A 125 -15.55 -2.95 -29.16
CA GLN A 125 -16.97 -2.88 -28.82
C GLN A 125 -17.63 -1.54 -29.20
N GLY A 126 -16.90 -0.63 -29.86
CA GLY A 126 -17.40 0.64 -30.34
C GLY A 126 -17.33 1.79 -29.35
N LEU A 127 -16.62 1.62 -28.22
CA LEU A 127 -16.45 2.71 -27.26
C LEU A 127 -15.29 3.63 -27.69
N GLU A 128 -15.52 4.94 -27.68
CA GLU A 128 -14.53 5.95 -28.04
C GLU A 128 -14.13 6.79 -26.82
N PHE A 129 -12.86 7.11 -26.71
CA PHE A 129 -12.31 7.87 -25.59
C PHE A 129 -11.59 9.15 -26.06
N PRO A 130 -12.32 10.14 -26.65
CA PRO A 130 -11.72 11.35 -27.22
C PRO A 130 -11.03 12.23 -26.17
N ARG A 131 -11.39 12.10 -24.88
CA ARG A 131 -10.78 12.84 -23.76
C ARG A 131 -9.75 12.02 -22.98
N GLN A 132 -9.16 10.97 -23.59
CA GLN A 132 -8.21 10.11 -22.88
C GLN A 132 -7.02 10.89 -22.29
N GLU A 133 -6.41 11.79 -23.06
CA GLU A 133 -5.28 12.59 -22.58
C GLU A 133 -5.65 13.47 -21.38
N GLU A 134 -6.85 14.09 -21.42
CA GLU A 134 -7.37 14.90 -20.32
C GLU A 134 -7.64 14.04 -19.06
N VAL A 135 -8.37 12.94 -19.22
CA VAL A 135 -8.78 12.05 -18.11
C VAL A 135 -7.59 11.37 -17.47
N LEU A 136 -6.56 11.04 -18.24
CA LEU A 136 -5.34 10.38 -17.79
C LEU A 136 -4.14 11.34 -17.74
N ALA A 137 -4.37 12.64 -17.55
CA ALA A 137 -3.31 13.65 -17.54
C ALA A 137 -2.20 13.34 -16.51
N ALA A 138 -2.54 12.77 -15.34
CA ALA A 138 -1.58 12.34 -14.32
C ALA A 138 -0.59 11.26 -14.84
N ASN A 139 -0.97 10.51 -15.87
CA ASN A 139 -0.16 9.47 -16.51
C ASN A 139 0.30 9.89 -17.93
N ASN A 140 0.27 11.19 -18.26
CA ASN A 140 0.55 11.70 -19.62
C ASN A 140 -0.30 11.01 -20.69
N GLY A 141 -1.58 10.75 -20.42
CA GLY A 141 -2.52 10.07 -21.30
C GLY A 141 -2.32 8.56 -21.44
N GLN A 142 -1.34 7.98 -20.76
CA GLN A 142 -0.97 6.57 -20.89
C GLN A 142 -1.85 5.65 -20.03
N LEU A 143 -2.14 4.48 -20.58
CA LEU A 143 -2.81 3.37 -19.88
C LEU A 143 -1.76 2.55 -19.10
N ARG A 144 -1.83 2.58 -17.78
CA ARG A 144 -0.87 1.90 -16.89
C ARG A 144 -1.55 0.93 -15.94
N PHE A 145 -2.73 1.29 -15.44
CA PHE A 145 -3.43 0.56 -14.39
C PHE A 145 -4.85 0.22 -14.82
N PRO A 146 -5.45 -0.86 -14.32
CA PRO A 146 -6.83 -1.24 -14.64
C PRO A 146 -7.83 -0.10 -14.40
N PHE A 147 -7.61 0.69 -13.34
CA PHE A 147 -8.44 1.85 -13.00
C PHE A 147 -8.43 2.96 -14.07
N ASP A 148 -7.45 3.02 -14.96
CA ASP A 148 -7.43 4.00 -16.04
C ASP A 148 -8.58 3.74 -17.02
N ASN A 149 -8.88 2.48 -17.35
CA ASN A 149 -10.05 2.13 -18.15
C ASN A 149 -11.36 2.44 -17.43
N ILE A 150 -11.44 2.22 -16.12
CA ILE A 150 -12.61 2.59 -15.32
C ILE A 150 -12.82 4.11 -15.36
N ARG A 151 -11.75 4.91 -15.17
CA ARG A 151 -11.80 6.38 -15.25
C ARG A 151 -12.29 6.83 -16.63
N LEU A 152 -11.81 6.21 -17.71
CA LEU A 152 -12.26 6.51 -19.07
C LEU A 152 -13.74 6.17 -19.28
N LEU A 153 -14.18 5.00 -18.84
CA LEU A 153 -15.58 4.58 -18.93
C LEU A 153 -16.52 5.56 -18.21
N VAL A 154 -16.20 5.93 -16.98
CA VAL A 154 -17.01 6.88 -16.21
C VAL A 154 -16.98 8.28 -16.80
N ALA A 155 -15.80 8.79 -17.18
CA ALA A 155 -15.65 10.14 -17.73
C ALA A 155 -16.38 10.34 -19.09
N HIS A 156 -16.60 9.26 -19.84
CA HIS A 156 -17.31 9.29 -21.12
C HIS A 156 -18.78 8.82 -21.02
N GLY A 157 -19.27 8.57 -19.80
CA GLY A 157 -20.67 8.16 -19.58
C GLY A 157 -20.98 6.72 -20.00
N TYR A 158 -19.97 5.88 -20.21
CA TYR A 158 -20.13 4.45 -20.49
C TYR A 158 -20.31 3.60 -19.23
N ALA A 159 -20.04 4.15 -18.05
CA ALA A 159 -20.33 3.57 -16.77
C ALA A 159 -20.81 4.68 -15.82
N ALA A 160 -21.78 4.38 -14.96
CA ALA A 160 -22.32 5.35 -14.00
C ALA A 160 -21.34 5.61 -12.84
N ASP A 161 -20.58 4.60 -12.46
CA ASP A 161 -19.62 4.66 -11.37
C ASP A 161 -18.48 3.65 -11.56
N GLY A 162 -17.56 3.61 -10.58
CA GLY A 162 -16.41 2.68 -10.61
C GLY A 162 -16.81 1.21 -10.52
N ARG A 163 -17.95 0.88 -9.92
CA ARG A 163 -18.44 -0.51 -9.82
C ARG A 163 -18.90 -1.03 -11.18
N GLU A 164 -19.69 -0.24 -11.88
CA GLU A 164 -20.10 -0.57 -13.25
C GLU A 164 -18.89 -0.59 -14.18
N GLY A 165 -17.95 0.37 -14.01
CA GLY A 165 -16.70 0.40 -14.74
C GLY A 165 -15.87 -0.88 -14.56
N LEU A 166 -15.76 -1.38 -13.33
CA LEU A 166 -15.07 -2.65 -13.04
C LEU A 166 -15.75 -3.84 -13.76
N GLN A 167 -17.07 -3.93 -13.70
CA GLN A 167 -17.79 -5.00 -14.40
C GLN A 167 -17.54 -4.99 -15.92
N ARG A 168 -17.46 -3.79 -16.52
CA ARG A 168 -17.20 -3.65 -17.97
C ARG A 168 -15.78 -4.05 -18.33
N ILE A 169 -14.78 -3.68 -17.53
CA ILE A 169 -13.41 -4.11 -17.83
C ILE A 169 -13.21 -5.61 -17.60
N GLU A 170 -13.88 -6.22 -16.61
CA GLU A 170 -13.90 -7.67 -16.41
C GLU A 170 -14.47 -8.40 -17.66
N GLN A 171 -15.57 -7.90 -18.23
CA GLN A 171 -16.15 -8.42 -19.47
C GLN A 171 -15.23 -8.21 -20.68
N ALA A 172 -14.38 -7.18 -20.66
CA ALA A 172 -13.42 -6.88 -21.70
C ALA A 172 -12.06 -7.61 -21.51
N GLY A 173 -11.95 -8.54 -20.53
CA GLY A 173 -10.77 -9.38 -20.36
C GLY A 173 -9.82 -8.92 -19.25
N PHE A 174 -10.25 -7.99 -18.39
CA PHE A 174 -9.47 -7.67 -17.19
C PHE A 174 -9.33 -8.89 -16.28
N HIS A 175 -8.12 -9.14 -15.84
CA HIS A 175 -7.81 -10.09 -14.78
C HIS A 175 -6.77 -9.49 -13.83
N SER A 176 -6.86 -9.87 -12.55
CA SER A 176 -5.92 -9.42 -11.54
C SER A 176 -4.54 -10.04 -11.77
N ILE A 177 -3.51 -9.21 -11.74
CA ILE A 177 -2.11 -9.61 -11.87
C ILE A 177 -1.46 -9.42 -10.51
N MET A 178 -0.89 -10.49 -9.98
CA MET A 178 -0.37 -10.56 -8.62
C MET A 178 0.91 -11.40 -8.62
N ALA A 179 1.88 -11.00 -7.81
CA ALA A 179 3.08 -11.80 -7.57
C ALA A 179 2.79 -13.01 -6.67
N ASP A 180 3.65 -14.02 -6.69
CA ASP A 180 3.63 -15.07 -5.68
C ASP A 180 4.05 -14.51 -4.32
N MET A 181 3.25 -14.77 -3.28
CA MET A 181 3.49 -14.23 -1.95
C MET A 181 4.76 -14.78 -1.32
N GLY A 182 5.03 -16.08 -1.48
CA GLY A 182 6.21 -16.73 -0.91
C GLY A 182 7.51 -16.19 -1.51
N GLU A 183 7.54 -16.05 -2.83
CA GLU A 183 8.69 -15.43 -3.54
C GLU A 183 8.87 -13.97 -3.13
N THR A 184 7.77 -13.21 -2.99
CA THR A 184 7.82 -11.81 -2.58
C THR A 184 8.36 -11.65 -1.17
N VAL A 185 7.89 -12.47 -0.20
CA VAL A 185 8.40 -12.44 1.18
C VAL A 185 9.87 -12.83 1.23
N ALA A 186 10.29 -13.84 0.47
CA ALA A 186 11.69 -14.24 0.41
C ALA A 186 12.59 -13.10 -0.14
N ALA A 187 12.17 -12.44 -1.22
CA ALA A 187 12.88 -11.29 -1.81
C ALA A 187 12.95 -10.10 -0.85
N ALA A 188 11.84 -9.82 -0.14
CA ALA A 188 11.79 -8.76 0.87
C ALA A 188 12.77 -9.03 2.02
N HIS A 189 12.76 -10.24 2.58
CA HIS A 189 13.67 -10.63 3.66
C HIS A 189 15.14 -10.59 3.22
N HIS A 190 15.44 -11.03 2.00
CA HIS A 190 16.80 -10.92 1.44
C HIS A 190 17.24 -9.45 1.31
N SER A 191 16.30 -8.55 1.07
CA SER A 191 16.51 -7.10 1.04
C SER A 191 16.50 -6.43 2.41
N GLY A 192 16.38 -7.19 3.50
CA GLY A 192 16.32 -6.68 4.88
C GLY A 192 14.98 -6.03 5.25
N ALA A 193 13.94 -6.21 4.44
CA ALA A 193 12.61 -5.70 4.72
C ALA A 193 11.81 -6.61 5.66
N LEU A 194 10.77 -6.04 6.26
CA LEU A 194 9.74 -6.74 7.04
C LEU A 194 8.43 -6.75 6.25
N CYS A 195 7.73 -7.90 6.25
CA CYS A 195 6.52 -8.13 5.47
C CYS A 195 5.30 -8.34 6.37
N LEU A 196 4.29 -7.48 6.21
CA LEU A 196 3.03 -7.58 6.94
C LEU A 196 1.87 -7.73 5.95
N ILE A 197 0.87 -8.56 6.30
CA ILE A 197 -0.37 -8.62 5.50
C ILE A 197 -1.11 -7.29 5.67
N ALA A 198 -1.37 -6.60 4.56
CA ALA A 198 -2.19 -5.40 4.53
C ALA A 198 -3.66 -5.75 4.76
N HIS A 199 -4.36 -4.92 5.53
CA HIS A 199 -5.81 -4.98 5.75
C HIS A 199 -6.43 -6.40 5.69
N PRO A 200 -5.94 -7.40 6.46
CA PRO A 200 -6.38 -8.81 6.36
C PRO A 200 -7.87 -9.02 6.66
N GLY A 201 -8.53 -8.06 7.27
CA GLY A 201 -9.95 -8.08 7.62
C GLY A 201 -10.90 -7.56 6.55
N ARG A 202 -10.41 -7.18 5.36
CA ARG A 202 -11.27 -6.72 4.26
C ARG A 202 -12.15 -7.86 3.74
N ARG A 203 -13.41 -7.51 3.38
CA ARG A 203 -14.44 -8.49 2.94
C ARG A 203 -15.07 -8.10 1.60
N GLU A 204 -14.61 -7.02 0.97
CA GLU A 204 -15.14 -6.59 -0.32
C GLU A 204 -14.77 -7.58 -1.42
N ARG A 205 -15.52 -7.56 -2.50
CA ARG A 205 -15.29 -8.43 -3.66
C ARG A 205 -13.82 -8.37 -4.12
N GLY A 206 -13.23 -9.54 -4.25
CA GLY A 206 -11.83 -9.70 -4.67
C GLY A 206 -10.85 -9.84 -3.51
N PHE A 207 -11.18 -9.35 -2.30
CA PHE A 207 -10.34 -9.52 -1.13
C PHE A 207 -10.61 -10.80 -0.38
N THR A 208 -9.55 -11.41 0.12
CA THR A 208 -9.65 -12.57 1.01
C THR A 208 -9.67 -12.11 2.46
N TYR A 209 -10.72 -12.49 3.18
CA TYR A 209 -10.73 -12.31 4.64
C TYR A 209 -9.85 -13.38 5.29
N TYR A 210 -8.78 -12.95 5.93
CA TYR A 210 -7.84 -13.82 6.62
C TYR A 210 -8.22 -13.97 8.09
N ASP A 211 -9.07 -14.95 8.40
CA ASP A 211 -9.35 -15.33 9.78
C ASP A 211 -8.12 -16.01 10.43
N PRO A 212 -8.12 -16.22 11.77
CA PRO A 212 -7.00 -16.83 12.46
C PRO A 212 -6.58 -18.21 11.92
N ALA A 213 -7.52 -19.04 11.48
CA ALA A 213 -7.22 -20.39 10.96
C ALA A 213 -6.54 -20.30 9.58
N LEU A 214 -7.00 -19.36 8.74
CA LEU A 214 -6.37 -19.12 7.44
C LEU A 214 -4.99 -18.47 7.60
N LEU A 215 -4.81 -17.58 8.59
CA LEU A 215 -3.51 -17.02 8.94
C LEU A 215 -2.54 -18.11 9.43
N ASP A 216 -2.99 -19.07 10.24
CA ASP A 216 -2.16 -20.20 10.66
C ASP A 216 -1.70 -21.04 9.46
N SER A 217 -2.63 -21.30 8.51
CA SER A 217 -2.31 -22.02 7.28
C SER A 217 -1.31 -21.27 6.40
N LEU A 218 -1.51 -19.97 6.22
CA LEU A 218 -0.59 -19.12 5.48
C LEU A 218 0.81 -19.13 6.11
N ARG A 219 0.90 -18.91 7.40
CA ARG A 219 2.18 -18.81 8.13
C ARG A 219 2.95 -20.13 8.21
N ALA A 220 2.28 -21.26 8.02
CA ALA A 220 2.94 -22.55 7.89
C ALA A 220 3.75 -22.68 6.58
N GLU A 221 3.41 -21.88 5.56
CA GLU A 221 4.05 -21.91 4.24
C GLU A 221 4.88 -20.63 3.96
N VAL A 222 4.40 -19.48 4.43
CA VAL A 222 4.99 -18.17 4.13
C VAL A 222 5.33 -17.43 5.44
N PRO A 223 6.62 -17.13 5.68
CA PRO A 223 7.08 -16.53 6.93
C PRO A 223 6.83 -15.02 6.99
N ILE A 224 5.55 -14.60 7.02
CA ILE A 224 5.20 -13.19 7.23
C ILE A 224 5.60 -12.72 8.61
N ASP A 225 5.98 -11.44 8.75
CA ASP A 225 6.43 -10.85 10.03
C ASP A 225 5.27 -10.33 10.88
N GLY A 226 4.13 -9.99 10.27
CA GLY A 226 3.03 -9.38 10.99
C GLY A 226 1.77 -9.08 10.20
N LEU A 227 0.91 -8.25 10.79
CA LEU A 227 -0.37 -7.85 10.23
C LEU A 227 -0.58 -6.33 10.36
N GLU A 228 -1.29 -5.74 9.40
CA GLU A 228 -1.91 -4.44 9.60
C GLU A 228 -3.19 -4.65 10.41
N VAL A 229 -3.19 -4.18 11.65
CA VAL A 229 -4.33 -4.39 12.57
C VAL A 229 -5.28 -3.20 12.57
N TYR A 230 -4.74 -1.99 12.63
CA TYR A 230 -5.57 -0.78 12.63
C TYR A 230 -5.71 -0.24 11.21
N HIS A 231 -6.82 -0.60 10.60
CA HIS A 231 -7.19 -0.18 9.25
C HIS A 231 -8.65 0.30 9.22
N PRO A 232 -9.03 1.31 8.40
CA PRO A 232 -10.37 1.88 8.38
C PRO A 232 -11.53 0.91 8.09
N TYR A 233 -11.25 -0.19 7.40
CA TYR A 233 -12.26 -1.22 7.11
C TYR A 233 -12.35 -2.33 8.15
N HIS A 234 -11.51 -2.30 9.19
CA HIS A 234 -11.61 -3.25 10.28
C HIS A 234 -12.64 -2.78 11.31
N SER A 235 -13.60 -3.64 11.63
CA SER A 235 -14.47 -3.44 12.78
C SER A 235 -13.68 -3.57 14.09
N GLN A 236 -14.26 -3.09 15.18
CA GLN A 236 -13.66 -3.24 16.51
C GLN A 236 -13.40 -4.72 16.85
N GLU A 237 -14.35 -5.60 16.54
CA GLU A 237 -14.22 -7.05 16.72
C GLU A 237 -13.05 -7.62 15.89
N THR A 238 -12.90 -7.17 14.64
CA THR A 238 -11.77 -7.57 13.78
C THR A 238 -10.43 -7.12 14.35
N ILE A 239 -10.36 -5.88 14.85
CA ILE A 239 -9.16 -5.34 15.50
C ILE A 239 -8.80 -6.18 16.73
N GLU A 240 -9.76 -6.48 17.60
CA GLU A 240 -9.55 -7.30 18.81
C GLU A 240 -9.05 -8.70 18.45
N THR A 241 -9.68 -9.35 17.45
CA THR A 241 -9.24 -10.66 16.94
C THR A 241 -7.78 -10.63 16.48
N TYR A 242 -7.38 -9.61 15.72
CA TYR A 242 -6.00 -9.53 15.23
C TYR A 242 -5.00 -9.10 16.32
N LEU A 243 -5.40 -8.29 17.29
CA LEU A 243 -4.56 -7.99 18.46
C LEU A 243 -4.24 -9.25 19.26
N GLU A 244 -5.25 -10.07 19.55
CA GLU A 244 -5.07 -11.36 20.21
C GLU A 244 -4.16 -12.29 19.39
N TYR A 245 -4.37 -12.36 18.08
CA TYR A 245 -3.57 -13.19 17.18
C TYR A 245 -2.10 -12.74 17.15
N VAL A 246 -1.86 -11.45 16.96
CA VAL A 246 -0.51 -10.86 16.93
C VAL A 246 0.21 -11.09 18.25
N GLN A 247 -0.47 -10.89 19.38
CA GLN A 247 0.09 -11.13 20.71
C GLN A 247 0.42 -12.61 20.94
N LYS A 248 -0.51 -13.51 20.61
CA LYS A 248 -0.34 -14.96 20.77
C LYS A 248 0.87 -15.50 20.00
N HIS A 249 1.11 -14.97 18.83
CA HIS A 249 2.13 -15.47 17.90
C HIS A 249 3.40 -14.61 17.86
N ASP A 250 3.52 -13.61 18.73
CA ASP A 250 4.65 -12.67 18.82
C ASP A 250 4.95 -11.95 17.50
N LEU A 251 3.92 -11.61 16.72
CA LEU A 251 4.02 -10.95 15.42
C LEU A 251 4.19 -9.43 15.55
N LEU A 252 4.55 -8.80 14.43
CA LEU A 252 4.58 -7.35 14.30
C LEU A 252 3.19 -6.81 13.97
N LEU A 253 2.97 -5.54 14.32
CA LEU A 253 1.71 -4.84 14.09
C LEU A 253 1.99 -3.52 13.37
N SER A 254 1.24 -3.24 12.29
CA SER A 254 1.20 -1.92 11.67
C SER A 254 -0.17 -1.26 11.76
N THR A 255 -0.18 0.04 11.47
CA THR A 255 -1.35 0.91 11.43
C THR A 255 -1.30 1.75 10.16
N GLY A 256 -2.42 1.96 9.50
CA GLY A 256 -2.47 2.83 8.34
C GLY A 256 -3.86 3.34 8.03
N SER A 257 -3.92 4.46 7.30
CA SER A 257 -5.17 5.02 6.80
C SER A 257 -5.62 4.41 5.49
N ASP A 258 -4.69 3.84 4.73
CA ASP A 258 -4.90 3.43 3.35
C ASP A 258 -5.51 4.60 2.54
N SER A 259 -4.94 5.80 2.75
CA SER A 259 -5.43 7.04 2.14
C SER A 259 -5.14 7.06 0.65
N HIS A 260 -6.20 7.28 -0.16
CA HIS A 260 -6.09 7.34 -1.61
C HIS A 260 -6.47 8.72 -2.18
N SER A 261 -7.12 9.61 -1.43
CA SER A 261 -7.55 10.89 -1.97
C SER A 261 -7.94 11.91 -0.92
N VAL A 262 -7.85 13.20 -1.30
CA VAL A 262 -8.32 14.36 -0.52
C VAL A 262 -9.84 14.37 -0.26
N SER A 263 -10.61 13.70 -1.10
CA SER A 263 -12.08 13.65 -1.00
C SER A 263 -12.61 12.35 -0.42
N GLY A 264 -11.70 11.45 -0.01
CA GLY A 264 -12.03 10.14 0.54
C GLY A 264 -11.41 9.93 1.91
N ARG A 265 -10.73 8.81 2.08
CA ARG A 265 -9.99 8.54 3.30
C ARG A 265 -8.74 9.43 3.37
N MET A 266 -8.70 10.29 4.36
CA MET A 266 -7.55 11.13 4.66
C MET A 266 -6.51 10.37 5.49
N PRO A 267 -5.22 10.77 5.45
CA PRO A 267 -4.21 10.27 6.37
C PRO A 267 -4.67 10.38 7.83
N ARG A 268 -4.32 9.38 8.65
CA ARG A 268 -4.73 9.30 10.06
C ARG A 268 -3.54 9.26 10.97
N LYS A 269 -3.59 10.06 12.05
CA LYS A 269 -2.58 10.03 13.10
C LYS A 269 -2.82 8.86 14.03
N HIS A 270 -1.96 7.86 13.96
CA HIS A 270 -1.85 6.81 14.94
C HIS A 270 -0.69 7.12 15.89
N ARG A 271 -0.77 6.68 17.14
CA ARG A 271 0.36 6.82 18.09
C ARG A 271 1.45 5.81 17.71
N ALA A 272 2.70 6.26 17.64
CA ALA A 272 3.83 5.40 17.25
C ALA A 272 3.99 4.18 18.17
N GLU A 273 3.63 4.29 19.45
CA GLU A 273 3.70 3.17 20.39
C GLU A 273 2.85 1.96 19.99
N VAL A 274 1.80 2.16 19.20
CA VAL A 274 0.94 1.07 18.70
C VAL A 274 1.72 0.13 17.80
N SER A 275 2.62 0.68 16.97
CA SER A 275 3.49 -0.09 16.07
C SER A 275 4.93 -0.17 16.62
N ARG A 276 5.15 0.02 17.93
CA ARG A 276 6.49 0.11 18.53
C ARG A 276 7.41 -1.02 18.12
N LYS A 277 6.96 -2.27 18.25
CA LYS A 277 7.78 -3.45 17.94
C LYS A 277 8.24 -3.46 16.46
N LEU A 278 7.37 -3.09 15.54
CA LEU A 278 7.70 -2.93 14.11
C LEU A 278 8.75 -1.82 13.93
N LEU A 279 8.50 -0.66 14.50
CA LEU A 279 9.37 0.52 14.34
C LEU A 279 10.77 0.27 14.95
N GLU A 280 10.85 -0.39 16.12
CA GLU A 280 12.13 -0.78 16.74
C GLU A 280 12.89 -1.80 15.89
N ARG A 281 12.22 -2.77 15.28
CA ARG A 281 12.83 -3.72 14.33
C ARG A 281 13.37 -3.02 13.07
N LEU A 282 12.80 -1.88 12.69
CA LEU A 282 13.25 -1.02 11.58
C LEU A 282 14.31 0.01 12.03
N GLY A 283 14.84 -0.11 13.25
CA GLY A 283 15.93 0.72 13.76
C GLY A 283 15.51 2.08 14.33
N ILE A 284 14.21 2.32 14.51
CA ILE A 284 13.66 3.54 15.12
C ILE A 284 13.67 3.37 16.65
N ARG A 285 14.17 4.39 17.35
CA ARG A 285 14.22 4.39 18.81
C ARG A 285 13.03 5.12 19.40
N PHE A 286 12.72 4.81 20.66
CA PHE A 286 11.70 5.52 21.42
C PHE A 286 12.32 6.24 22.62
N THR A 287 11.83 7.45 22.89
CA THR A 287 12.14 8.13 24.15
C THR A 287 11.54 7.35 25.32
N LEU A 288 12.19 7.44 26.48
CA LEU A 288 11.63 6.91 27.73
C LEU A 288 10.35 7.72 28.06
N ASP A 289 9.30 7.03 28.49
CA ASP A 289 8.10 7.68 29.04
C ASP A 289 8.47 8.40 30.33
N THR A 290 8.63 9.72 30.29
CA THR A 290 8.86 10.53 31.51
C THR A 290 7.59 10.70 32.36
N ASN A 291 6.44 10.16 31.93
CA ASN A 291 5.13 10.31 32.57
C ASN A 291 4.62 9.07 33.34
N ARG A 292 5.52 8.15 33.75
CA ARG A 292 5.15 7.10 34.73
C ARG A 292 5.62 7.47 36.11
N SER A 293 5.23 8.63 36.63
CA SER A 293 5.47 9.02 38.02
C SER A 293 4.42 10.05 38.43
N SER A 294 3.26 9.58 38.86
CA SER A 294 2.45 10.18 39.93
C SER A 294 1.15 9.40 40.09
#